data_f748eee507753e33dca3245f5efeb8c8
#
_entry.id   f748eee507753e33dca3245f5efeb8c8
#
_cell.length_a   1.000
_cell.length_b   1.000
_cell.length_c   1.000
_cell.angle_alpha   90.00
_cell.angle_beta   90.00
_cell.angle_gamma   90.00
#
_symmetry.space_group_name_H-M   'P 1'
#
loop_
_entity.id
_entity.type
_entity.pdbx_description
1 polymer ?
#
loop_
_entity_poly.entity_id
_entity_poly.type
_entity_poly.pdbx_seq_one_letter_code
_entity_poly.pdbx_strand_id
1 'polypeptide(L)'
;MFCILEGMGKEVYMAVYEDLGATACRILVPGYSEVYPVEDLIWDNTNKALLFRADILNLHRLDDASLAALLERLEGSELDDYTDIITLIGVEFDENTVWGQLTILELKLLINLALKKFEATQELVGTFLQYNENTVERGLFYQALNVVLEVLRDDDLELNDYAVNFRRMFGNPRMDAVLGSVDGSVRFFGLTPTSMRLEGLDRHQRLIDSYKKLHMARTNAAALSG
;
A
#
# COMPACT_ATOMS: atom_id res chain seq x y z
N MET A 1 -32.28 7.52 -17.97
CA MET A 1 -32.49 6.32 -17.12
C MET A 1 -33.26 6.69 -15.84
N PHE A 2 -32.82 7.66 -15.03
CA PHE A 2 -33.54 8.08 -13.80
C PHE A 2 -35.00 8.43 -14.04
N CYS A 3 -35.30 9.32 -14.98
CA CYS A 3 -36.68 9.75 -15.29
C CYS A 3 -37.63 8.60 -15.68
N ILE A 4 -37.08 7.50 -16.23
CA ILE A 4 -37.89 6.32 -16.59
C ILE A 4 -38.28 5.55 -15.32
N LEU A 5 -37.34 5.35 -14.40
CA LEU A 5 -37.57 4.62 -13.15
C LEU A 5 -38.46 5.41 -12.19
N GLU A 6 -38.25 6.72 -12.09
CA GLU A 6 -39.10 7.62 -11.32
C GLU A 6 -40.54 7.70 -11.90
N GLY A 7 -40.62 7.71 -13.26
CA GLY A 7 -41.93 7.65 -13.96
C GLY A 7 -42.66 6.31 -13.74
N MET A 8 -41.98 5.28 -13.32
CA MET A 8 -42.55 3.99 -12.89
C MET A 8 -42.86 3.94 -11.39
N GLY A 9 -42.71 5.05 -10.69
CA GLY A 9 -42.93 5.14 -9.24
C GLY A 9 -41.92 4.41 -8.40
N LYS A 10 -40.68 4.27 -8.91
CA LYS A 10 -39.58 3.62 -8.19
C LYS A 10 -38.66 4.64 -7.56
N GLU A 11 -38.27 4.38 -6.33
CA GLU A 11 -37.21 5.11 -5.67
C GLU A 11 -35.86 4.71 -6.23
N VAL A 12 -34.99 5.69 -6.50
CA VAL A 12 -33.64 5.47 -7.02
C VAL A 12 -32.66 6.11 -6.07
N TYR A 13 -31.80 5.30 -5.51
CA TYR A 13 -30.69 5.73 -4.67
C TYR A 13 -29.40 5.69 -5.46
N MET A 14 -28.59 6.75 -5.36
CA MET A 14 -27.30 6.83 -6.03
C MET A 14 -26.22 7.22 -5.03
N ALA A 15 -25.20 6.39 -4.92
CA ALA A 15 -23.96 6.73 -4.24
C ALA A 15 -22.88 7.00 -5.30
N VAL A 16 -22.21 8.15 -5.19
CA VAL A 16 -21.11 8.54 -6.06
C VAL A 16 -19.81 8.44 -5.27
N TYR A 17 -18.82 7.80 -5.86
CA TYR A 17 -17.47 7.62 -5.31
C TYR A 17 -16.50 8.34 -6.23
N GLU A 18 -15.71 9.25 -5.67
CA GLU A 18 -14.63 9.92 -6.38
C GLU A 18 -13.32 9.60 -5.69
N ASP A 19 -12.51 8.76 -6.32
CA ASP A 19 -11.24 8.32 -5.75
C ASP A 19 -10.22 8.00 -6.84
N LEU A 20 -8.94 8.21 -6.55
CA LEU A 20 -7.81 7.91 -7.44
C LEU A 20 -7.97 8.46 -8.88
N GLY A 21 -8.61 9.63 -9.02
CA GLY A 21 -8.84 10.27 -10.32
C GLY A 21 -9.95 9.60 -11.17
N ALA A 22 -10.70 8.67 -10.61
CA ALA A 22 -11.85 8.04 -11.24
C ALA A 22 -13.14 8.39 -10.47
N THR A 23 -14.25 8.48 -11.21
CA THR A 23 -15.59 8.62 -10.62
C THR A 23 -16.38 7.35 -10.92
N ALA A 24 -16.88 6.71 -9.87
CA ALA A 24 -17.79 5.57 -9.97
C ALA A 24 -19.13 5.91 -9.32
N CYS A 25 -20.22 5.34 -9.80
CA CYS A 25 -21.50 5.45 -9.13
C CYS A 25 -22.12 4.07 -8.94
N ARG A 26 -22.78 3.90 -7.79
CA ARG A 26 -23.64 2.75 -7.51
C ARG A 26 -25.08 3.25 -7.50
N ILE A 27 -25.92 2.61 -8.30
CA ILE A 27 -27.34 2.89 -8.36
C ILE A 27 -28.07 1.72 -7.73
N LEU A 28 -28.90 1.99 -6.75
CA LEU A 28 -29.76 1.02 -6.08
C LEU A 28 -31.24 1.39 -6.36
N VAL A 29 -31.98 0.44 -6.87
CA VAL A 29 -33.44 0.57 -7.10
C VAL A 29 -34.10 -0.58 -6.33
N PRO A 30 -34.70 -0.31 -5.14
CA PRO A 30 -35.28 -1.37 -4.32
C PRO A 30 -36.28 -2.22 -5.11
N GLY A 31 -36.17 -3.52 -5.00
CA GLY A 31 -36.96 -4.50 -5.73
C GLY A 31 -36.61 -4.70 -7.21
N TYR A 32 -35.52 -4.03 -7.72
CA TYR A 32 -35.02 -4.20 -9.09
C TYR A 32 -33.54 -4.50 -9.19
N SER A 33 -32.73 -3.94 -8.29
CA SER A 33 -31.25 -4.10 -8.33
C SER A 33 -30.71 -5.06 -7.28
N GLU A 34 -31.56 -5.63 -6.47
CA GLU A 34 -31.21 -6.61 -5.44
C GLU A 34 -31.09 -7.99 -6.08
N VAL A 35 -29.95 -8.26 -6.69
CA VAL A 35 -29.69 -9.53 -7.37
C VAL A 35 -29.09 -10.58 -6.42
N TYR A 36 -28.52 -10.12 -5.29
CA TYR A 36 -27.85 -10.99 -4.32
C TYR A 36 -28.38 -10.75 -2.90
N PRO A 37 -28.46 -11.80 -2.05
CA PRO A 37 -28.69 -11.63 -0.62
C PRO A 37 -27.68 -10.66 0.00
N VAL A 38 -28.10 -9.89 1.00
CA VAL A 38 -27.19 -8.93 1.68
C VAL A 38 -26.00 -9.64 2.30
N GLU A 39 -26.19 -10.87 2.75
CA GLU A 39 -25.13 -11.71 3.30
C GLU A 39 -24.03 -12.00 2.28
N ASP A 40 -24.36 -12.28 1.03
CA ASP A 40 -23.38 -12.51 -0.04
C ASP A 40 -22.58 -11.24 -0.33
N LEU A 41 -23.19 -10.05 -0.26
CA LEU A 41 -22.52 -8.78 -0.46
C LEU A 41 -21.50 -8.44 0.64
N ILE A 42 -21.72 -8.97 1.85
CA ILE A 42 -20.77 -8.79 2.97
C ILE A 42 -19.53 -9.67 2.75
N TRP A 43 -19.71 -10.91 2.29
CA TRP A 43 -18.62 -11.85 2.04
C TRP A 43 -17.77 -11.46 0.82
N ASP A 44 -18.40 -10.97 -0.23
CA ASP A 44 -17.72 -10.56 -1.47
C ASP A 44 -17.20 -9.10 -1.43
N ASN A 45 -17.38 -8.41 -0.30
CA ASN A 45 -16.93 -7.04 -0.18
C ASN A 45 -15.39 -6.96 -0.03
N THR A 46 -14.72 -6.90 -1.17
CA THR A 46 -13.27 -6.70 -1.25
C THR A 46 -12.81 -5.27 -0.89
N ASN A 47 -13.73 -4.36 -0.55
CA ASN A 47 -13.46 -2.97 -0.18
C ASN A 47 -12.81 -2.77 1.21
N LYS A 48 -12.32 -3.84 1.86
CA LYS A 48 -11.46 -3.72 3.06
C LYS A 48 -10.29 -2.76 2.85
N ALA A 49 -9.83 -2.66 1.61
CA ALA A 49 -8.76 -1.78 1.15
C ALA A 49 -8.99 -0.27 1.33
N LEU A 50 -10.23 0.20 1.23
CA LEU A 50 -10.55 1.63 1.36
C LEU A 50 -10.11 2.23 2.70
N LEU A 51 -10.12 1.40 3.76
CA LEU A 51 -9.71 1.83 5.10
C LEU A 51 -8.20 2.10 5.23
N PHE A 52 -7.39 1.53 4.35
CA PHE A 52 -5.92 1.62 4.42
C PHE A 52 -5.32 2.51 3.32
N ARG A 53 -6.01 2.68 2.18
CA ARG A 53 -5.48 3.32 0.99
C ARG A 53 -4.92 4.71 1.24
N ALA A 54 -5.67 5.57 1.91
CA ALA A 54 -5.26 6.95 2.15
C ALA A 54 -3.98 7.03 2.99
N ASP A 55 -3.89 6.21 4.04
CA ASP A 55 -2.72 6.20 4.93
C ASP A 55 -1.50 5.58 4.23
N ILE A 56 -1.69 4.49 3.49
CA ILE A 56 -0.60 3.84 2.74
C ILE A 56 -0.04 4.78 1.67
N LEU A 57 -0.90 5.46 0.89
CA LEU A 57 -0.43 6.41 -0.13
C LEU A 57 0.22 7.66 0.47
N ASN A 58 -0.15 8.06 1.68
CA ASN A 58 0.45 9.19 2.39
C ASN A 58 1.52 8.77 3.41
N LEU A 59 2.02 7.54 3.36
CA LEU A 59 2.89 6.93 4.37
C LEU A 59 4.04 7.85 4.83
N HIS A 60 4.71 8.51 3.88
CA HIS A 60 5.83 9.42 4.16
C HIS A 60 5.43 10.72 4.89
N ARG A 61 4.15 11.03 4.95
CA ARG A 61 3.60 12.24 5.58
C ARG A 61 2.98 11.97 6.95
N LEU A 62 2.82 10.70 7.31
CA LEU A 62 2.24 10.31 8.59
C LEU A 62 3.21 10.58 9.72
N ASP A 63 2.70 11.12 10.81
CA ASP A 63 3.41 11.21 12.08
C ASP A 63 3.42 9.85 12.81
N ASP A 64 4.17 9.74 13.87
CA ASP A 64 4.35 8.48 14.60
C ASP A 64 3.04 7.97 15.21
N ALA A 65 2.14 8.86 15.63
CA ALA A 65 0.84 8.46 16.18
C ALA A 65 -0.05 7.86 15.08
N SER A 66 -0.09 8.48 13.90
CA SER A 66 -0.83 7.98 12.74
C SER A 66 -0.26 6.67 12.21
N LEU A 67 1.07 6.51 12.22
CA LEU A 67 1.73 5.25 11.86
C LEU A 67 1.40 4.14 12.86
N ALA A 68 1.39 4.43 14.15
CA ALA A 68 1.02 3.46 15.17
C ALA A 68 -0.44 3.01 15.01
N ALA A 69 -1.36 3.93 14.71
CA ALA A 69 -2.76 3.62 14.45
C ALA A 69 -2.95 2.81 13.16
N LEU A 70 -2.17 3.08 12.10
CA LEU A 70 -2.16 2.28 10.88
C LEU A 70 -1.68 0.86 11.16
N LEU A 71 -0.59 0.72 11.93
CA LEU A 71 -0.04 -0.58 12.32
C LEU A 71 -1.06 -1.42 13.09
N GLU A 72 -1.68 -0.83 14.12
CA GLU A 72 -2.72 -1.50 14.93
C GLU A 72 -3.88 -2.01 14.06
N ARG A 73 -4.33 -1.20 13.11
CA ARG A 73 -5.38 -1.61 12.16
C ARG A 73 -4.93 -2.74 11.22
N LEU A 74 -3.68 -2.73 10.76
CA LEU A 74 -3.11 -3.79 9.93
C LEU A 74 -2.95 -5.09 10.72
N GLU A 75 -2.53 -5.02 11.98
CA GLU A 75 -2.39 -6.17 12.88
C GLU A 75 -3.76 -6.75 13.29
N GLY A 76 -4.75 -5.89 13.54
CA GLY A 76 -6.11 -6.29 13.87
C GLY A 76 -6.95 -6.73 12.67
N SER A 77 -6.43 -6.61 11.44
CA SER A 77 -7.12 -7.05 10.23
C SER A 77 -6.88 -8.55 10.00
N GLU A 78 -7.85 -9.23 9.40
CA GLU A 78 -7.71 -10.62 8.94
C GLU A 78 -7.01 -10.73 7.58
N LEU A 79 -6.19 -9.74 7.22
CA LEU A 79 -5.47 -9.72 5.96
C LEU A 79 -4.25 -10.63 6.03
N ASP A 80 -4.02 -11.39 4.97
CA ASP A 80 -2.83 -12.21 4.83
C ASP A 80 -1.59 -11.34 4.65
N ASP A 81 -0.58 -11.57 5.46
CA ASP A 81 0.71 -10.84 5.46
C ASP A 81 1.43 -10.89 4.11
N TYR A 82 1.17 -11.89 3.29
CA TYR A 82 1.75 -12.03 1.95
C TYR A 82 0.93 -11.36 0.84
N THR A 83 -0.18 -10.72 1.18
CA THR A 83 -0.98 -9.94 0.21
C THR A 83 -0.17 -8.73 -0.27
N ASP A 84 -0.12 -8.56 -1.59
CA ASP A 84 0.51 -7.39 -2.21
C ASP A 84 -0.28 -6.12 -1.91
N ILE A 85 0.43 -5.07 -1.49
CA ILE A 85 -0.17 -3.77 -1.18
C ILE A 85 -0.87 -3.17 -2.40
N ILE A 86 -0.32 -3.34 -3.60
CA ILE A 86 -0.94 -2.85 -4.84
C ILE A 86 -2.33 -3.44 -5.05
N THR A 87 -2.51 -4.73 -4.77
CA THR A 87 -3.80 -5.41 -4.85
C THR A 87 -4.75 -4.88 -3.77
N LEU A 88 -4.23 -4.70 -2.55
CA LEU A 88 -5.02 -4.21 -1.43
C LEU A 88 -5.56 -2.81 -1.68
N ILE A 89 -4.74 -1.87 -2.17
CA ILE A 89 -5.14 -0.46 -2.35
C ILE A 89 -5.67 -0.14 -3.75
N GLY A 90 -5.62 -1.09 -4.69
CA GLY A 90 -6.14 -0.93 -6.05
C GLY A 90 -5.42 0.15 -6.86
N VAL A 91 -4.10 0.29 -6.69
CA VAL A 91 -3.26 1.27 -7.38
C VAL A 91 -2.19 0.56 -8.18
N GLU A 92 -1.99 1.01 -9.41
CA GLU A 92 -0.96 0.47 -10.30
C GLU A 92 0.33 1.29 -10.14
N PHE A 93 1.44 0.62 -9.85
CA PHE A 93 2.76 1.23 -9.74
C PHE A 93 3.63 0.91 -10.96
N ASP A 94 4.69 1.68 -11.15
CA ASP A 94 5.65 1.40 -12.22
C ASP A 94 6.39 0.08 -11.96
N GLU A 95 6.70 -0.64 -13.05
CA GLU A 95 7.43 -1.91 -12.97
C GLU A 95 8.80 -1.70 -12.32
N ASN A 96 9.22 -2.71 -11.56
CA ASN A 96 10.49 -2.71 -10.82
C ASN A 96 10.61 -1.68 -9.68
N THR A 97 9.52 -1.10 -9.23
CA THR A 97 9.50 -0.31 -7.99
C THR A 97 9.30 -1.20 -6.77
N VAL A 98 9.78 -0.77 -5.61
CA VAL A 98 9.53 -1.48 -4.34
C VAL A 98 8.05 -1.56 -4.04
N TRP A 99 7.26 -0.54 -4.39
CA TRP A 99 5.81 -0.54 -4.26
C TRP A 99 5.13 -1.73 -4.95
N GLY A 100 5.61 -2.10 -6.16
CA GLY A 100 5.05 -3.20 -6.94
C GLY A 100 5.26 -4.59 -6.32
N GLN A 101 6.13 -4.70 -5.32
CA GLN A 101 6.47 -5.95 -4.64
C GLN A 101 6.26 -5.86 -3.12
N LEU A 102 5.70 -4.75 -2.64
CA LEU A 102 5.47 -4.51 -1.22
C LEU A 102 4.32 -5.38 -0.73
N THR A 103 4.57 -6.20 0.29
CA THR A 103 3.56 -6.99 0.98
C THR A 103 3.13 -6.32 2.29
N ILE A 104 2.03 -6.79 2.87
CA ILE A 104 1.56 -6.32 4.19
C ILE A 104 2.62 -6.60 5.25
N LEU A 105 3.28 -7.76 5.22
CA LEU A 105 4.38 -8.11 6.12
C LEU A 105 5.48 -7.05 6.09
N GLU A 106 5.94 -6.71 4.88
CA GLU A 106 7.01 -5.74 4.73
C GLU A 106 6.57 -4.32 5.11
N LEU A 107 5.33 -3.94 4.82
CA LEU A 107 4.78 -2.66 5.28
C LEU A 107 4.76 -2.57 6.81
N LYS A 108 4.30 -3.62 7.51
CA LYS A 108 4.36 -3.70 8.98
C LYS A 108 5.80 -3.59 9.50
N LEU A 109 6.74 -4.27 8.85
CA LEU A 109 8.17 -4.19 9.16
C LEU A 109 8.68 -2.75 9.04
N LEU A 110 8.44 -2.09 7.93
CA LEU A 110 8.88 -0.72 7.69
C LEU A 110 8.25 0.30 8.66
N ILE A 111 6.99 0.09 9.04
CA ILE A 111 6.32 0.94 10.04
C ILE A 111 6.95 0.71 11.43
N ASN A 112 7.17 -0.54 11.85
CA ASN A 112 7.82 -0.83 13.12
C ASN A 112 9.23 -0.23 13.20
N LEU A 113 10.01 -0.32 12.11
CA LEU A 113 11.32 0.31 12.01
C LEU A 113 11.24 1.84 12.13
N ALA A 114 10.30 2.47 11.43
CA ALA A 114 10.07 3.92 11.52
C ALA A 114 9.66 4.37 12.93
N LEU A 115 8.94 3.54 13.67
CA LEU A 115 8.54 3.75 15.06
C LEU A 115 9.62 3.32 16.08
N LYS A 116 10.78 2.86 15.61
CA LYS A 116 11.89 2.36 16.44
C LYS A 116 11.51 1.19 17.36
N LYS A 117 10.55 0.39 16.97
CA LYS A 117 10.15 -0.84 17.66
C LYS A 117 11.07 -1.99 17.22
N PHE A 118 12.33 -1.97 17.65
CA PHE A 118 13.40 -2.81 17.09
C PHE A 118 13.19 -4.30 17.32
N GLU A 119 12.62 -4.73 18.45
CA GLU A 119 12.31 -6.15 18.70
C GLU A 119 11.29 -6.68 17.68
N ALA A 120 10.15 -6.00 17.53
CA ALA A 120 9.14 -6.38 16.55
C ALA A 120 9.67 -6.30 15.11
N THR A 121 10.51 -5.30 14.81
CA THR A 121 11.17 -5.19 13.50
C THR A 121 12.04 -6.41 13.23
N GLN A 122 12.83 -6.87 14.20
CA GLN A 122 13.74 -8.01 14.05
C GLN A 122 12.98 -9.32 13.80
N GLU A 123 11.88 -9.56 14.49
CA GLU A 123 11.01 -10.72 14.28
C GLU A 123 10.45 -10.74 12.84
N LEU A 124 9.95 -9.58 12.37
CA LEU A 124 9.42 -9.45 11.02
C LEU A 124 10.51 -9.58 9.96
N VAL A 125 11.73 -9.06 10.20
CA VAL A 125 12.88 -9.25 9.30
C VAL A 125 13.21 -10.72 9.15
N GLY A 126 13.25 -11.48 10.24
CA GLY A 126 13.49 -12.93 10.21
C GLY A 126 12.46 -13.65 9.35
N THR A 127 11.18 -13.36 9.55
CA THR A 127 10.09 -13.91 8.75
C THR A 127 10.21 -13.50 7.27
N PHE A 128 10.49 -12.22 7.00
CA PHE A 128 10.64 -11.71 5.65
C PHE A 128 11.76 -12.41 4.88
N LEU A 129 12.92 -12.58 5.49
CA LEU A 129 14.07 -13.24 4.87
C LEU A 129 13.85 -14.74 4.62
N GLN A 130 13.02 -15.39 5.42
CA GLN A 130 12.72 -16.81 5.28
C GLN A 130 11.76 -17.12 4.12
N TYR A 131 10.80 -16.24 3.85
CA TYR A 131 9.66 -16.55 2.98
C TYR A 131 9.60 -15.72 1.69
N ASN A 132 10.47 -14.74 1.50
CA ASN A 132 10.41 -13.87 0.33
C ASN A 132 11.55 -14.14 -0.66
N GLU A 133 11.20 -14.45 -1.90
CA GLU A 133 12.10 -14.45 -3.07
C GLU A 133 12.32 -13.02 -3.55
N ASN A 134 13.08 -12.23 -2.80
CA ASN A 134 13.29 -10.82 -3.09
C ASN A 134 14.35 -10.57 -4.15
N THR A 135 14.34 -9.37 -4.72
CA THR A 135 15.52 -8.89 -5.43
C THR A 135 16.72 -8.93 -4.50
N VAL A 136 17.88 -9.29 -5.03
CA VAL A 136 19.13 -9.42 -4.26
C VAL A 136 19.39 -8.18 -3.40
N GLU A 137 19.12 -6.98 -3.92
CA GLU A 137 19.33 -5.72 -3.22
C GLU A 137 18.45 -5.56 -1.96
N ARG A 138 17.16 -5.91 -2.04
CA ARG A 138 16.26 -5.87 -0.88
C ARG A 138 16.63 -6.88 0.17
N GLY A 139 16.92 -8.11 -0.25
CA GLY A 139 17.38 -9.17 0.65
C GLY A 139 18.62 -8.75 1.42
N LEU A 140 19.63 -8.17 0.75
CA LEU A 140 20.86 -7.70 1.39
C LEU A 140 20.62 -6.50 2.33
N PHE A 141 19.65 -5.62 2.05
CA PHE A 141 19.27 -4.54 2.98
C PHE A 141 18.73 -5.13 4.28
N TYR A 142 17.79 -6.08 4.21
CA TYR A 142 17.20 -6.68 5.41
C TYR A 142 18.17 -7.59 6.15
N GLN A 143 19.08 -8.27 5.46
CA GLN A 143 20.20 -8.99 6.13
C GLN A 143 21.09 -8.03 6.91
N ALA A 144 21.49 -6.91 6.32
CA ALA A 144 22.28 -5.89 6.99
C ALA A 144 21.52 -5.26 8.17
N LEU A 145 20.22 -4.99 8.00
CA LEU A 145 19.37 -4.50 9.07
C LEU A 145 19.28 -5.49 10.23
N ASN A 146 19.09 -6.79 9.95
CA ASN A 146 19.03 -7.81 10.98
C ASN A 146 20.29 -7.83 11.85
N VAL A 147 21.48 -7.82 11.22
CA VAL A 147 22.76 -7.84 11.94
C VAL A 147 22.96 -6.56 12.78
N VAL A 148 22.53 -5.40 12.26
CA VAL A 148 22.58 -4.13 13.03
C VAL A 148 21.65 -4.18 14.24
N LEU A 149 20.43 -4.72 14.08
CA LEU A 149 19.47 -4.86 15.17
C LEU A 149 19.95 -5.85 16.23
N GLU A 150 20.64 -6.92 15.84
CA GLU A 150 21.27 -7.86 16.78
C GLU A 150 22.29 -7.16 17.67
N VAL A 151 23.16 -6.31 17.09
CA VAL A 151 24.16 -5.54 17.87
C VAL A 151 23.48 -4.52 18.77
N LEU A 152 22.43 -3.83 18.30
CA LEU A 152 21.73 -2.83 19.09
C LEU A 152 20.95 -3.41 20.27
N ARG A 153 20.62 -4.68 20.24
CA ARG A 153 19.90 -5.38 21.29
C ARG A 153 20.82 -5.89 22.41
N ASP A 154 22.09 -6.02 22.14
CA ASP A 154 23.08 -6.50 23.11
C ASP A 154 23.77 -5.30 23.77
N ASP A 155 23.48 -5.07 25.04
CA ASP A 155 24.02 -3.95 25.81
C ASP A 155 25.56 -3.99 25.96
N ASP A 156 26.17 -5.15 25.73
CA ASP A 156 27.62 -5.35 25.80
C ASP A 156 28.33 -5.01 24.46
N LEU A 157 27.58 -4.73 23.39
CA LEU A 157 28.10 -4.48 22.05
C LEU A 157 27.92 -3.01 21.63
N GLU A 158 28.98 -2.44 21.07
CA GLU A 158 28.92 -1.10 20.47
C GLU A 158 28.93 -1.20 18.95
N LEU A 159 27.93 -0.60 18.29
CA LEU A 159 27.79 -0.61 16.83
C LEU A 159 29.03 -0.09 16.11
N ASN A 160 29.73 0.88 16.70
CA ASN A 160 30.96 1.46 16.14
C ASN A 160 32.10 0.43 15.96
N ASP A 161 32.17 -0.59 16.83
CA ASP A 161 33.20 -1.62 16.76
C ASP A 161 33.00 -2.53 15.51
N TYR A 162 31.79 -2.64 15.05
CA TYR A 162 31.41 -3.48 13.90
C TYR A 162 31.28 -2.69 12.59
N ALA A 163 31.22 -1.36 12.64
CA ALA A 163 30.89 -0.51 11.51
C ALA A 163 31.79 -0.75 10.28
N VAL A 164 33.10 -0.95 10.48
CA VAL A 164 34.04 -1.21 9.38
C VAL A 164 33.79 -2.57 8.73
N ASN A 165 33.48 -3.60 9.53
CA ASN A 165 33.21 -4.94 9.04
C ASN A 165 31.89 -5.00 8.31
N PHE A 166 30.85 -4.39 8.83
CA PHE A 166 29.54 -4.32 8.19
C PHE A 166 29.61 -3.58 6.85
N ARG A 167 30.35 -2.46 6.76
CA ARG A 167 30.59 -1.75 5.51
C ARG A 167 31.35 -2.58 4.46
N ARG A 168 32.24 -3.45 4.89
CA ARG A 168 32.94 -4.40 4.00
C ARG A 168 32.00 -5.51 3.50
N MET A 169 31.11 -6.01 4.36
CA MET A 169 30.17 -7.10 4.02
C MET A 169 29.04 -6.63 3.10
N PHE A 170 28.44 -5.49 3.41
CA PHE A 170 27.20 -5.04 2.79
C PHE A 170 27.38 -3.84 1.84
N GLY A 171 28.53 -3.18 1.87
CA GLY A 171 28.82 -1.96 1.09
C GLY A 171 28.34 -0.68 1.77
N ASN A 172 29.05 0.43 1.49
CA ASN A 172 28.75 1.71 2.14
C ASN A 172 27.33 2.23 1.88
N PRO A 173 26.81 2.27 0.64
CA PRO A 173 25.50 2.84 0.39
C PRO A 173 24.38 2.10 1.14
N ARG A 174 24.48 0.78 1.23
CA ARG A 174 23.48 -0.04 1.93
C ARG A 174 23.55 0.16 3.43
N MET A 175 24.77 0.21 3.99
CA MET A 175 24.95 0.48 5.41
C MET A 175 24.50 1.89 5.79
N ASP A 176 24.74 2.89 4.94
CA ASP A 176 24.22 4.24 5.17
C ASP A 176 22.68 4.27 5.19
N ALA A 177 22.04 3.50 4.30
CA ALA A 177 20.58 3.36 4.30
C ALA A 177 20.06 2.63 5.54
N VAL A 178 20.71 1.56 5.99
CA VAL A 178 20.34 0.81 7.21
C VAL A 178 20.48 1.70 8.44
N LEU A 179 21.63 2.34 8.62
CA LEU A 179 21.88 3.23 9.76
C LEU A 179 20.91 4.42 9.76
N GLY A 180 20.66 5.01 8.59
CA GLY A 180 19.66 6.06 8.45
C GLY A 180 18.23 5.59 8.76
N SER A 181 17.92 4.32 8.48
CA SER A 181 16.61 3.75 8.86
C SER A 181 16.49 3.52 10.36
N VAL A 182 17.56 3.13 11.01
CA VAL A 182 17.61 2.90 12.46
C VAL A 182 17.58 4.22 13.25
N ASP A 183 18.31 5.24 12.80
CA ASP A 183 18.29 6.56 13.46
C ASP A 183 17.03 7.39 13.12
N GLY A 184 16.32 7.02 12.04
CA GLY A 184 15.08 7.64 11.59
C GLY A 184 15.27 8.75 10.56
N SER A 185 16.50 9.00 10.08
CA SER A 185 16.78 9.96 8.99
C SER A 185 16.30 9.45 7.62
N VAL A 186 16.20 8.13 7.44
CA VAL A 186 15.63 7.48 6.27
C VAL A 186 14.39 6.70 6.70
N ARG A 187 13.21 7.18 6.36
CA ARG A 187 11.95 6.45 6.61
C ARG A 187 11.52 5.73 5.34
N PHE A 188 11.07 4.49 5.47
CA PHE A 188 10.51 3.69 4.37
C PHE A 188 11.49 3.51 3.21
N PHE A 189 12.66 2.97 3.52
CA PHE A 189 13.71 2.72 2.51
C PHE A 189 13.18 2.01 1.27
N GLY A 190 13.52 2.54 0.10
CA GLY A 190 13.12 2.00 -1.20
C GLY A 190 11.72 2.41 -1.67
N LEU A 191 10.87 2.96 -0.80
CA LEU A 191 9.55 3.47 -1.19
C LEU A 191 9.67 4.93 -1.64
N THR A 192 9.26 5.21 -2.86
CA THR A 192 9.13 6.59 -3.35
C THR A 192 7.92 7.26 -2.71
N PRO A 193 8.02 8.53 -2.28
CA PRO A 193 6.87 9.27 -1.78
C PRO A 193 5.74 9.34 -2.82
N THR A 194 4.53 9.11 -2.35
CA THR A 194 3.31 9.22 -3.16
C THR A 194 2.21 9.92 -2.36
N SER A 195 1.03 10.09 -2.93
CA SER A 195 -0.13 10.67 -2.27
C SER A 195 -1.43 10.29 -2.96
N MET A 196 -2.57 10.61 -2.34
CA MET A 196 -3.90 10.48 -2.95
C MET A 196 -4.07 11.33 -4.23
N ARG A 197 -3.15 12.25 -4.52
CA ARG A 197 -3.10 13.00 -5.80
C ARG A 197 -2.41 12.24 -6.92
N LEU A 198 -1.97 11.00 -6.67
CA LEU A 198 -1.29 10.12 -7.62
C LEU A 198 0.08 10.67 -8.08
N GLU A 199 0.72 11.49 -7.27
CA GLU A 199 2.08 11.98 -7.51
C GLU A 199 3.05 10.79 -7.51
N GLY A 200 3.88 10.68 -8.54
CA GLY A 200 4.83 9.58 -8.70
C GLY A 200 4.20 8.25 -9.14
N LEU A 201 2.95 8.23 -9.59
CA LEU A 201 2.22 7.06 -10.07
C LEU A 201 1.90 7.19 -11.57
N ASP A 202 2.93 7.34 -12.39
CA ASP A 202 2.77 7.61 -13.84
C ASP A 202 2.03 6.48 -14.56
N ARG A 203 2.24 5.22 -14.16
CA ARG A 203 1.53 4.08 -14.74
C ARG A 203 0.04 4.14 -14.44
N HIS A 204 -0.33 4.42 -13.20
CA HIS A 204 -1.73 4.58 -12.81
C HIS A 204 -2.40 5.77 -13.52
N GLN A 205 -1.71 6.91 -13.64
CA GLN A 205 -2.22 8.06 -14.38
C GLN A 205 -2.45 7.73 -15.87
N ARG A 206 -1.50 7.04 -16.52
CA ARG A 206 -1.68 6.58 -17.90
C ARG A 206 -2.88 5.64 -18.07
N LEU A 207 -3.14 4.77 -17.08
CA LEU A 207 -4.33 3.91 -17.07
C LEU A 207 -5.62 4.73 -17.02
N ILE A 208 -5.70 5.69 -16.10
CA ILE A 208 -6.84 6.61 -15.96
C ILE A 208 -7.07 7.43 -17.23
N ASP A 209 -6.01 7.98 -17.82
CA ASP A 209 -6.11 8.77 -19.05
C ASP A 209 -6.55 7.93 -20.25
N SER A 210 -6.11 6.67 -20.32
CA SER A 210 -6.56 5.73 -21.35
C SER A 210 -8.03 5.41 -21.20
N TYR A 211 -8.50 5.22 -19.96
CA TYR A 211 -9.91 5.02 -19.66
C TYR A 211 -10.75 6.23 -20.04
N LYS A 212 -10.31 7.46 -19.69
CA LYS A 212 -10.99 8.70 -20.08
C LYS A 212 -11.12 8.85 -21.60
N LYS A 213 -10.04 8.58 -22.35
CA LYS A 213 -10.05 8.60 -23.83
C LYS A 213 -11.05 7.61 -24.39
N LEU A 214 -11.07 6.38 -23.89
CA LEU A 214 -12.01 5.35 -24.31
C LEU A 214 -13.46 5.75 -24.01
N HIS A 215 -13.71 6.29 -22.84
CA HIS A 215 -15.05 6.77 -22.44
C HIS A 215 -15.53 7.90 -23.34
N MET A 216 -14.69 8.90 -23.63
CA MET A 216 -15.02 10.00 -24.54
C MET A 216 -15.30 9.49 -25.97
N ALA A 217 -14.52 8.55 -26.48
CA ALA A 217 -14.73 7.96 -27.80
C ALA A 217 -16.10 7.22 -27.88
N ARG A 218 -16.46 6.47 -26.82
CA ARG A 218 -17.76 5.79 -26.75
C ARG A 218 -18.93 6.78 -26.71
N THR A 219 -18.81 7.85 -25.91
CA THR A 219 -19.84 8.88 -25.82
C THR A 219 -20.05 9.60 -27.15
N ASN A 220 -18.96 9.96 -27.84
CA ASN A 220 -19.01 10.59 -29.16
C ASN A 220 -19.62 9.65 -30.22
N ALA A 221 -19.28 8.37 -30.21
CA ALA A 221 -19.85 7.40 -31.14
C ALA A 221 -21.36 7.20 -30.90
N ALA A 222 -21.81 7.19 -29.66
CA ALA A 222 -23.23 7.12 -29.30
C ALA A 222 -24.01 8.37 -29.75
N ALA A 223 -23.39 9.56 -29.67
CA ALA A 223 -23.99 10.81 -30.11
C ALA A 223 -24.11 10.93 -31.66
N LEU A 224 -23.27 10.20 -32.41
CA LEU A 224 -23.30 10.19 -33.89
C LEU A 224 -24.28 9.15 -34.46
N SER A 225 -24.72 8.19 -33.62
CA SER A 225 -25.63 7.09 -34.03
C SER A 225 -27.10 7.29 -33.61
N GLY A 226 -27.42 8.40 -32.95
CA GLY A 226 -28.78 8.83 -32.57
C GLY A 226 -29.21 10.08 -33.29
#